data_29c9f8f35bfa5977be97a5c175dbcadf
#
_entry.id   29c9f8f35bfa5977be97a5c175dbcadf
#
_cell.length_a   1.000
_cell.length_b   1.000
_cell.length_c   1.000
_cell.angle_alpha   90.00
_cell.angle_beta   90.00
_cell.angle_gamma   90.00
#
_symmetry.space_group_name_H-M   'P 1'
#
loop_
_entity.id
_entity.type
_entity.pdbx_description
1 polymer ?
#
loop_
_entity_poly.entity_id
_entity_poly.type
_entity_poly.pdbx_seq_one_letter_code
_entity_poly.pdbx_strand_id
1 'polypeptide(L)'
;MRKFWDNSAANGGNGHAGEKVSLKSVPATLQIGTVTISPATVLAPMAGVTDTVFRRFIRNLGGCGLIMTEFTSADGVLRKKDQKAKRYLHFYEDEHPISAQLFGSDPKVMAEAARMVEGLGFDLVDLNLGCPAKKVVKCNGGSGLLRDLPAIGRIFESVRAAVKIPFTVKFRAGWNGEEIVCVELARMAESCGLAAVALHARTREMGYSGQARWEWIAAVKDAVNIPVIGNGDIRSPEDACAMVTQTGCDAVMIGRMAPSNPWIFRQIEQYSAAITTARVGTGAIARPVEQSSTANAESDKQFGESTTHESDDVSRAVETEIW
;
A
#
# COMPACT_ATOMS: atom_id res chain seq x y z
N MET A 1 -27.31 12.82 -14.36
CA MET A 1 -26.57 12.25 -13.23
C MET A 1 -25.82 13.38 -12.54
N ARG A 2 -26.17 13.72 -11.29
CA ARG A 2 -25.45 14.76 -10.54
C ARG A 2 -24.07 14.21 -10.18
N LYS A 3 -23.02 14.96 -10.56
CA LYS A 3 -21.63 14.66 -10.17
C LYS A 3 -21.52 14.79 -8.65
N PHE A 4 -21.19 13.74 -7.96
CA PHE A 4 -21.08 13.63 -6.50
C PHE A 4 -19.96 14.51 -5.89
N TRP A 5 -19.24 15.28 -6.71
CA TRP A 5 -18.00 15.99 -6.38
C TRP A 5 -18.03 17.50 -6.55
N ASP A 6 -19.19 18.10 -6.80
CA ASP A 6 -19.35 19.56 -6.92
C ASP A 6 -19.74 20.15 -5.57
N ASN A 7 -18.75 20.41 -4.71
CA ASN A 7 -18.90 21.29 -3.56
C ASN A 7 -18.08 22.57 -3.77
N SER A 8 -18.59 23.44 -4.65
CA SER A 8 -18.33 24.87 -4.60
C SER A 8 -19.43 25.51 -3.74
N ALA A 9 -19.22 25.56 -2.43
CA ALA A 9 -20.05 26.36 -1.53
C ALA A 9 -19.16 27.16 -0.58
N ALA A 10 -18.99 28.41 -0.93
CA ALA A 10 -19.10 29.64 -0.13
C ALA A 10 -18.60 29.60 1.32
N ASN A 11 -17.57 30.40 1.56
CA ASN A 11 -17.25 31.07 2.82
C ASN A 11 -18.51 31.69 3.48
N GLY A 12 -18.81 31.24 4.68
CA GLY A 12 -19.73 31.87 5.62
C GLY A 12 -19.24 31.55 7.02
N GLY A 13 -18.51 32.48 7.64
CA GLY A 13 -18.01 32.33 8.99
C GLY A 13 -19.15 32.16 10.01
N ASN A 14 -19.04 31.15 10.84
CA ASN A 14 -19.58 31.13 12.19
C ASN A 14 -18.74 30.20 13.04
N GLY A 15 -18.12 30.73 14.09
CA GLY A 15 -17.29 30.01 15.03
C GLY A 15 -18.08 28.89 15.74
N HIS A 16 -17.85 27.69 15.29
CA HIS A 16 -18.11 26.49 16.09
C HIS A 16 -16.79 26.06 16.70
N ALA A 17 -16.78 25.97 18.02
CA ALA A 17 -15.68 25.37 18.78
C ALA A 17 -15.34 24.01 18.13
N GLY A 18 -14.16 23.93 17.50
CA GLY A 18 -13.73 22.74 16.76
C GLY A 18 -13.74 21.55 17.70
N GLU A 19 -14.63 20.61 17.44
CA GLU A 19 -14.55 19.27 18.01
C GLU A 19 -13.17 18.73 17.70
N LYS A 20 -12.34 18.52 18.73
CA LYS A 20 -11.00 17.93 18.57
C LYS A 20 -11.19 16.53 18.01
N VAL A 21 -11.07 16.36 16.70
CA VAL A 21 -11.06 15.03 16.07
C VAL A 21 -9.95 14.22 16.73
N SER A 22 -10.35 13.25 17.54
CA SER A 22 -9.40 12.38 18.24
C SER A 22 -8.66 11.52 17.24
N LEU A 23 -7.34 11.66 17.16
CA LEU A 23 -6.46 10.92 16.24
C LEU A 23 -6.62 9.40 16.46
N LYS A 24 -7.04 8.64 15.45
CA LYS A 24 -7.15 7.18 15.49
C LYS A 24 -5.79 6.54 15.25
N SER A 25 -5.49 5.45 15.97
CA SER A 25 -4.32 4.62 15.71
C SER A 25 -4.55 3.71 14.50
N VAL A 26 -3.45 3.29 13.85
CA VAL A 26 -3.50 2.16 12.91
C VAL A 26 -3.90 0.92 13.70
N PRO A 27 -4.86 0.09 13.22
CA PRO A 27 -5.30 -1.09 13.94
C PRO A 27 -4.15 -2.08 14.23
N ALA A 28 -4.19 -2.70 15.41
CA ALA A 28 -3.19 -3.69 15.80
C ALA A 28 -3.27 -4.98 14.97
N THR A 29 -4.46 -5.28 14.44
CA THR A 29 -4.68 -6.47 13.60
C THR A 29 -5.72 -6.16 12.54
N LEU A 30 -5.66 -6.88 11.43
CA LEU A 30 -6.69 -6.88 10.39
C LEU A 30 -6.87 -8.30 9.86
N GLN A 31 -8.13 -8.71 9.68
CA GLN A 31 -8.49 -9.96 9.03
C GLN A 31 -8.74 -9.71 7.53
N ILE A 32 -8.02 -10.42 6.65
CA ILE A 32 -8.20 -10.41 5.20
C ILE A 32 -8.58 -11.83 4.77
N GLY A 33 -9.87 -12.12 4.64
CA GLY A 33 -10.35 -13.47 4.42
C GLY A 33 -9.93 -14.40 5.55
N THR A 34 -9.11 -15.41 5.27
CA THR A 34 -8.58 -16.37 6.25
C THR A 34 -7.24 -15.95 6.87
N VAL A 35 -6.65 -14.83 6.42
CA VAL A 35 -5.32 -14.38 6.85
C VAL A 35 -5.44 -13.22 7.83
N THR A 36 -4.81 -13.35 9.00
CA THR A 36 -4.66 -12.25 9.97
C THR A 36 -3.32 -11.58 9.77
N ILE A 37 -3.31 -10.26 9.60
CA ILE A 37 -2.08 -9.45 9.58
C ILE A 37 -1.96 -8.63 10.86
N SER A 38 -0.75 -8.48 11.37
CA SER A 38 -0.46 -7.73 12.60
C SER A 38 0.93 -7.09 12.51
N PRO A 39 1.02 -5.75 12.68
CA PRO A 39 -0.07 -4.76 12.71
C PRO A 39 -0.76 -4.60 11.34
N ALA A 40 -1.81 -3.75 11.26
CA ALA A 40 -2.52 -3.47 10.01
C ALA A 40 -1.73 -2.54 9.07
N THR A 41 -0.50 -2.93 8.76
CA THR A 41 0.43 -2.23 7.85
C THR A 41 0.84 -3.15 6.72
N VAL A 42 1.01 -2.61 5.53
CA VAL A 42 1.32 -3.36 4.31
C VAL A 42 2.49 -2.73 3.57
N LEU A 43 3.50 -3.53 3.19
CA LEU A 43 4.54 -3.10 2.25
C LEU A 43 3.96 -3.13 0.83
N ALA A 44 3.94 -1.96 0.16
CA ALA A 44 3.44 -1.86 -1.21
C ALA A 44 4.33 -2.64 -2.20
N PRO A 45 3.75 -3.27 -3.22
CA PRO A 45 4.51 -3.91 -4.31
C PRO A 45 5.20 -2.84 -5.16
N MET A 46 6.52 -2.91 -5.28
CA MET A 46 7.35 -1.95 -6.03
C MET A 46 8.37 -2.69 -6.90
N ALA A 47 8.23 -2.55 -8.23
CA ALA A 47 9.15 -3.17 -9.19
C ALA A 47 10.59 -2.67 -8.97
N GLY A 48 11.55 -3.60 -8.93
CA GLY A 48 12.96 -3.31 -8.70
C GLY A 48 13.31 -2.98 -7.24
N VAL A 49 12.36 -3.03 -6.31
CA VAL A 49 12.55 -2.68 -4.90
C VAL A 49 12.14 -3.82 -3.96
N THR A 50 10.92 -4.34 -4.11
CA THR A 50 10.38 -5.34 -3.18
C THR A 50 10.74 -6.77 -3.58
N ASP A 51 12.03 -7.00 -3.86
CA ASP A 51 12.60 -8.35 -3.99
C ASP A 51 12.66 -9.05 -2.63
N THR A 52 12.99 -10.33 -2.62
CA THR A 52 13.00 -11.11 -1.38
C THR A 52 14.02 -10.58 -0.36
N VAL A 53 15.14 -9.98 -0.79
CA VAL A 53 16.14 -9.41 0.13
C VAL A 53 15.53 -8.23 0.89
N PHE A 54 14.89 -7.29 0.17
CA PHE A 54 14.27 -6.13 0.78
C PHE A 54 13.05 -6.53 1.63
N ARG A 55 12.22 -7.47 1.17
CA ARG A 55 11.06 -7.94 1.94
C ARG A 55 11.47 -8.57 3.26
N ARG A 56 12.47 -9.45 3.27
CA ARG A 56 13.03 -10.06 4.50
C ARG A 56 13.68 -9.03 5.40
N PHE A 57 14.36 -8.04 4.83
CA PHE A 57 14.90 -6.93 5.60
C PHE A 57 13.79 -6.16 6.35
N ILE A 58 12.69 -5.82 5.66
CA ILE A 58 11.52 -5.18 6.29
C ILE A 58 10.90 -6.10 7.36
N ARG A 59 10.75 -7.40 7.08
CA ARG A 59 10.20 -8.38 8.02
C ARG A 59 11.03 -8.44 9.31
N ASN A 60 12.35 -8.47 9.19
CA ASN A 60 13.28 -8.53 10.32
C ASN A 60 13.29 -7.24 11.17
N LEU A 61 13.01 -6.09 10.59
CA LEU A 61 12.84 -4.84 11.34
C LEU A 61 11.56 -4.80 12.16
N GLY A 62 10.54 -5.59 11.79
CA GLY A 62 9.25 -5.67 12.46
C GLY A 62 8.27 -4.56 12.09
N GLY A 63 7.04 -4.67 12.60
CA GLY A 63 5.98 -3.69 12.40
C GLY A 63 5.30 -3.73 11.03
N CYS A 64 5.66 -4.65 10.12
CA CYS A 64 5.01 -4.84 8.84
C CYS A 64 4.14 -6.11 8.86
N GLY A 65 2.81 -5.95 8.84
CA GLY A 65 1.89 -7.09 8.97
C GLY A 65 1.73 -7.91 7.69
N LEU A 66 1.85 -7.29 6.51
CA LEU A 66 1.79 -7.98 5.22
C LEU A 66 2.85 -7.44 4.28
N ILE A 67 3.60 -8.33 3.66
CA ILE A 67 4.50 -7.99 2.57
C ILE A 67 3.94 -8.49 1.24
N MET A 68 4.28 -7.77 0.14
CA MET A 68 3.85 -8.13 -1.21
C MET A 68 5.06 -8.30 -2.12
N THR A 69 4.98 -9.26 -3.05
CA THR A 69 6.01 -9.40 -4.08
C THR A 69 5.98 -8.21 -5.05
N GLU A 70 7.03 -8.07 -5.85
CA GLU A 70 6.92 -7.28 -7.08
C GLU A 70 5.81 -7.86 -7.96
N PHE A 71 5.15 -7.00 -8.76
CA PHE A 71 4.12 -7.49 -9.67
C PHE A 71 4.73 -8.27 -10.84
N THR A 72 4.13 -9.40 -11.17
CA THR A 72 4.59 -10.25 -12.28
C THR A 72 3.47 -10.52 -13.29
N SER A 73 3.86 -10.76 -14.55
CA SER A 73 2.92 -11.08 -15.62
C SER A 73 2.35 -12.48 -15.43
N ALA A 74 1.02 -12.59 -15.45
CA ALA A 74 0.35 -13.89 -15.42
C ALA A 74 0.77 -14.78 -16.61
N ASP A 75 0.85 -14.23 -17.81
CA ASP A 75 1.39 -14.93 -18.99
C ASP A 75 2.83 -15.39 -18.79
N GLY A 76 3.68 -14.53 -18.19
CA GLY A 76 5.07 -14.83 -17.93
C GLY A 76 5.24 -16.00 -16.96
N VAL A 77 4.46 -16.01 -15.89
CA VAL A 77 4.48 -17.06 -14.85
C VAL A 77 4.15 -18.44 -15.45
N LEU A 78 3.20 -18.50 -16.35
CA LEU A 78 2.76 -19.76 -16.97
C LEU A 78 3.73 -20.29 -18.04
N ARG A 79 4.58 -19.44 -18.60
CA ARG A 79 5.56 -19.88 -19.59
C ARG A 79 6.68 -20.72 -18.95
N LYS A 80 6.86 -21.96 -19.41
CA LYS A 80 7.86 -22.91 -18.87
C LYS A 80 9.29 -22.34 -18.86
N LYS A 81 9.65 -21.50 -19.85
CA LYS A 81 11.00 -20.94 -20.04
C LYS A 81 11.20 -19.56 -19.39
N ASP A 82 10.17 -18.92 -18.86
CA ASP A 82 10.29 -17.58 -18.26
C ASP A 82 10.77 -17.65 -16.81
N GLN A 83 12.06 -17.87 -16.65
CA GLN A 83 12.70 -17.90 -15.32
C GLN A 83 12.61 -16.55 -14.60
N LYS A 84 12.54 -15.44 -15.35
CA LYS A 84 12.44 -14.10 -14.76
C LYS A 84 11.11 -13.91 -14.05
N ALA A 85 9.99 -14.27 -14.69
CA ALA A 85 8.67 -14.17 -14.08
C ALA A 85 8.56 -15.05 -12.82
N LYS A 86 9.11 -16.27 -12.89
CA LYS A 86 9.13 -17.20 -11.74
C LYS A 86 9.99 -16.71 -10.58
N ARG A 87 11.09 -16.01 -10.87
CA ARG A 87 11.96 -15.44 -9.84
C ARG A 87 11.21 -14.43 -8.95
N TYR A 88 10.24 -13.68 -9.49
CA TYR A 88 9.43 -12.73 -8.72
C TYR A 88 8.47 -13.42 -7.75
N LEU A 89 8.16 -14.70 -7.95
CA LEU A 89 7.36 -15.53 -7.06
C LEU A 89 8.20 -16.38 -6.07
N HIS A 90 9.50 -16.11 -5.96
CA HIS A 90 10.31 -16.73 -4.95
C HIS A 90 10.18 -16.01 -3.61
N PHE A 91 9.99 -16.77 -2.52
CA PHE A 91 9.96 -16.27 -1.15
C PHE A 91 10.52 -17.31 -0.19
N TYR A 92 10.80 -16.90 1.03
CA TYR A 92 11.26 -17.76 2.12
C TYR A 92 10.17 -17.86 3.21
N GLU A 93 10.25 -18.89 4.04
CA GLU A 93 9.28 -19.17 5.10
C GLU A 93 9.10 -18.00 6.10
N ASP A 94 10.16 -17.26 6.35
CA ASP A 94 10.14 -16.08 7.24
C ASP A 94 9.45 -14.84 6.63
N GLU A 95 8.98 -14.94 5.38
CA GLU A 95 8.25 -13.85 4.73
C GLU A 95 6.72 -13.89 4.94
N HIS A 96 6.17 -14.97 5.52
CA HIS A 96 4.73 -15.06 5.81
C HIS A 96 4.25 -14.06 6.87
N PRO A 97 3.02 -13.48 6.75
CA PRO A 97 2.13 -13.63 5.59
C PRO A 97 2.61 -12.81 4.39
N ILE A 98 2.54 -13.43 3.23
CA ILE A 98 3.00 -12.84 1.95
C ILE A 98 1.93 -12.92 0.86
N SER A 99 1.79 -11.86 0.07
CA SER A 99 0.91 -11.79 -1.09
C SER A 99 1.69 -11.75 -2.39
N ALA A 100 1.31 -12.59 -3.37
CA ALA A 100 1.83 -12.47 -4.73
C ALA A 100 0.97 -11.51 -5.54
N GLN A 101 1.59 -10.51 -6.20
CA GLN A 101 0.88 -9.60 -7.07
C GLN A 101 1.05 -9.96 -8.55
N LEU A 102 -0.08 -10.20 -9.22
CA LEU A 102 -0.15 -10.53 -10.65
C LEU A 102 -0.71 -9.36 -11.46
N PHE A 103 -0.33 -9.26 -12.73
CA PHE A 103 -1.00 -8.42 -13.71
C PHE A 103 -1.24 -9.18 -15.01
N GLY A 104 -2.33 -8.85 -15.69
CA GLY A 104 -2.75 -9.45 -16.96
C GLY A 104 -4.15 -8.97 -17.31
N SER A 105 -4.62 -9.29 -18.51
CA SER A 105 -5.95 -8.91 -19.01
C SER A 105 -6.82 -10.09 -19.46
N ASP A 106 -6.24 -11.28 -19.60
CA ASP A 106 -7.00 -12.48 -19.94
C ASP A 106 -7.49 -13.19 -18.67
N PRO A 107 -8.81 -13.36 -18.49
CA PRO A 107 -9.37 -13.99 -17.29
C PRO A 107 -8.91 -15.42 -17.05
N LYS A 108 -8.75 -16.22 -18.11
CA LYS A 108 -8.32 -17.62 -17.99
C LYS A 108 -6.86 -17.72 -17.58
N VAL A 109 -5.99 -16.92 -18.22
CA VAL A 109 -4.57 -16.84 -17.89
C VAL A 109 -4.37 -16.34 -16.46
N MET A 110 -5.15 -15.35 -16.03
CA MET A 110 -5.12 -14.84 -14.66
C MET A 110 -5.53 -15.91 -13.64
N ALA A 111 -6.59 -16.67 -13.94
CA ALA A 111 -7.06 -17.76 -13.08
C ALA A 111 -6.02 -18.89 -12.95
N GLU A 112 -5.37 -19.27 -14.05
CA GLU A 112 -4.30 -20.30 -14.03
C GLU A 112 -3.06 -19.82 -13.27
N ALA A 113 -2.65 -18.57 -13.46
CA ALA A 113 -1.53 -17.99 -12.73
C ALA A 113 -1.84 -17.88 -11.21
N ALA A 114 -3.07 -17.55 -10.85
CA ALA A 114 -3.51 -17.51 -9.45
C ALA A 114 -3.48 -18.90 -8.80
N ARG A 115 -3.90 -19.97 -9.51
CA ARG A 115 -3.74 -21.36 -9.00
C ARG A 115 -2.27 -21.74 -8.79
N MET A 116 -1.40 -21.27 -9.68
CA MET A 116 0.06 -21.50 -9.48
C MET A 116 0.56 -20.79 -8.24
N VAL A 117 0.14 -19.54 -8.01
CA VAL A 117 0.47 -18.77 -6.79
C VAL A 117 0.01 -19.51 -5.54
N GLU A 118 -1.24 -19.98 -5.51
CA GLU A 118 -1.77 -20.78 -4.40
C GLU A 118 -0.95 -22.08 -4.20
N GLY A 119 -0.63 -22.78 -5.29
CA GLY A 119 0.18 -24.00 -5.25
C GLY A 119 1.63 -23.79 -4.82
N LEU A 120 2.17 -22.58 -4.89
CA LEU A 120 3.48 -22.20 -4.37
C LEU A 120 3.47 -21.88 -2.88
N GLY A 121 2.28 -21.81 -2.23
CA GLY A 121 2.15 -21.58 -0.81
C GLY A 121 2.02 -20.12 -0.41
N PHE A 122 1.68 -19.19 -1.32
CA PHE A 122 1.37 -17.82 -0.94
C PHE A 122 0.10 -17.76 -0.09
N ASP A 123 0.05 -16.83 0.88
CA ASP A 123 -1.13 -16.63 1.73
C ASP A 123 -2.25 -15.89 1.00
N LEU A 124 -1.89 -14.98 0.09
CA LEU A 124 -2.84 -14.20 -0.71
C LEU A 124 -2.38 -14.09 -2.16
N VAL A 125 -3.34 -13.89 -3.06
CA VAL A 125 -3.08 -13.41 -4.41
C VAL A 125 -3.70 -12.02 -4.59
N ASP A 126 -2.99 -11.13 -5.28
CA ASP A 126 -3.42 -9.74 -5.52
C ASP A 126 -3.38 -9.40 -7.02
N LEU A 127 -4.37 -8.65 -7.49
CA LEU A 127 -4.40 -8.13 -8.86
C LEU A 127 -3.90 -6.69 -8.90
N ASN A 128 -2.95 -6.41 -9.79
CA ASN A 128 -2.45 -5.06 -10.05
C ASN A 128 -3.32 -4.34 -11.10
N LEU A 129 -4.04 -3.32 -10.66
CA LEU A 129 -4.76 -2.36 -11.51
C LEU A 129 -4.26 -0.92 -11.30
N GLY A 130 -3.02 -0.76 -10.79
CA GLY A 130 -2.48 0.55 -10.47
C GLY A 130 -1.21 0.93 -11.23
N CYS A 131 -0.50 -0.02 -11.84
CA CYS A 131 0.78 0.24 -12.51
C CYS A 131 0.57 1.15 -13.75
N PRO A 132 1.20 2.36 -13.81
CA PRO A 132 1.06 3.26 -14.94
C PRO A 132 2.09 3.01 -16.04
N ALA A 133 3.00 2.05 -15.88
CA ALA A 133 4.12 1.80 -16.79
C ALA A 133 3.62 1.49 -18.21
N LYS A 134 4.17 2.17 -19.21
CA LYS A 134 3.76 2.07 -20.62
C LYS A 134 3.74 0.62 -21.13
N LYS A 135 4.71 -0.21 -20.72
CA LYS A 135 4.79 -1.64 -21.11
C LYS A 135 3.60 -2.44 -20.58
N VAL A 136 3.18 -2.20 -19.34
CA VAL A 136 2.05 -2.88 -18.69
C VAL A 136 0.72 -2.42 -19.32
N VAL A 137 0.55 -1.10 -19.48
CA VAL A 137 -0.64 -0.50 -20.09
C VAL A 137 -0.85 -0.93 -21.55
N LYS A 138 0.23 -1.04 -22.34
CA LYS A 138 0.16 -1.52 -23.74
C LYS A 138 -0.35 -2.97 -23.85
N CYS A 139 -0.15 -3.79 -22.82
CA CYS A 139 -0.68 -5.15 -22.75
C CYS A 139 -2.06 -5.20 -22.06
N ASN A 140 -2.79 -4.10 -22.04
CA ASN A 140 -4.06 -3.95 -21.33
C ASN A 140 -4.03 -4.40 -19.86
N GLY A 141 -2.87 -4.29 -19.20
CA GLY A 141 -2.70 -4.61 -17.78
C GLY A 141 -2.59 -3.37 -16.89
N GLY A 142 -2.52 -3.58 -15.60
CA GLY A 142 -2.37 -2.52 -14.62
C GLY A 142 -3.45 -1.44 -14.73
N SER A 143 -3.05 -0.16 -14.68
CA SER A 143 -4.01 0.95 -14.75
C SER A 143 -4.72 1.11 -16.11
N GLY A 144 -4.29 0.40 -17.15
CA GLY A 144 -4.96 0.39 -18.45
C GLY A 144 -6.37 -0.21 -18.37
N LEU A 145 -6.56 -1.22 -17.51
CA LEU A 145 -7.84 -1.86 -17.28
C LEU A 145 -8.88 -0.97 -16.57
N LEU A 146 -8.49 0.10 -15.89
CA LEU A 146 -9.43 0.99 -15.19
C LEU A 146 -10.49 1.63 -16.11
N ARG A 147 -10.29 1.57 -17.43
CA ARG A 147 -11.21 2.05 -18.45
C ARG A 147 -12.16 0.98 -18.99
N ASP A 148 -12.04 -0.27 -18.49
CA ASP A 148 -12.88 -1.41 -18.90
C ASP A 148 -13.30 -2.23 -17.65
N LEU A 149 -14.21 -1.66 -16.86
CA LEU A 149 -14.73 -2.33 -15.66
C LEU A 149 -15.37 -3.72 -15.97
N PRO A 150 -16.10 -3.91 -17.08
CA PRO A 150 -16.60 -5.24 -17.44
C PRO A 150 -15.49 -6.29 -17.63
N ALA A 151 -14.33 -5.91 -18.20
CA ALA A 151 -13.18 -6.81 -18.30
C ALA A 151 -12.61 -7.16 -16.93
N ILE A 152 -12.52 -6.17 -16.03
CA ILE A 152 -12.08 -6.39 -14.64
C ILE A 152 -13.01 -7.37 -13.92
N GLY A 153 -14.35 -7.20 -14.06
CA GLY A 153 -15.34 -8.10 -13.47
C GLY A 153 -15.13 -9.56 -13.89
N ARG A 154 -14.93 -9.80 -15.18
CA ARG A 154 -14.61 -11.15 -15.70
C ARG A 154 -13.32 -11.74 -15.12
N ILE A 155 -12.30 -10.92 -14.90
CA ILE A 155 -11.05 -11.35 -14.25
C ILE A 155 -11.33 -11.70 -12.78
N PHE A 156 -12.05 -10.85 -12.05
CA PHE A 156 -12.41 -11.10 -10.65
C PHE A 156 -13.14 -12.42 -10.48
N GLU A 157 -14.19 -12.66 -11.25
CA GLU A 157 -14.97 -13.90 -11.22
C GLU A 157 -14.10 -15.12 -11.53
N SER A 158 -13.28 -15.04 -12.60
CA SER A 158 -12.43 -16.15 -13.02
C SER A 158 -11.36 -16.50 -11.99
N VAL A 159 -10.70 -15.50 -11.41
CA VAL A 159 -9.68 -15.73 -10.37
C VAL A 159 -10.33 -16.21 -9.07
N ARG A 160 -11.45 -15.59 -8.64
CA ARG A 160 -12.13 -15.99 -7.41
C ARG A 160 -12.60 -17.44 -7.46
N ALA A 161 -13.13 -17.88 -8.60
CA ALA A 161 -13.53 -19.27 -8.81
C ALA A 161 -12.34 -20.26 -8.86
N ALA A 162 -11.13 -19.76 -9.10
CA ALA A 162 -9.95 -20.59 -9.32
C ALA A 162 -9.17 -20.92 -8.06
N VAL A 163 -9.22 -20.07 -7.00
CA VAL A 163 -8.39 -20.20 -5.79
C VAL A 163 -9.23 -20.20 -4.52
N LYS A 164 -8.67 -20.79 -3.45
CA LYS A 164 -9.28 -20.79 -2.10
C LYS A 164 -8.69 -19.72 -1.20
N ILE A 165 -7.40 -19.37 -1.41
CA ILE A 165 -6.74 -18.30 -0.67
C ILE A 165 -7.44 -16.96 -0.90
N PRO A 166 -7.32 -15.98 0.04
CA PRO A 166 -7.86 -14.64 -0.14
C PRO A 166 -7.35 -13.99 -1.42
N PHE A 167 -8.29 -13.42 -2.20
CA PHE A 167 -8.00 -12.66 -3.40
C PHE A 167 -8.26 -11.19 -3.14
N THR A 168 -7.29 -10.32 -3.45
CA THR A 168 -7.34 -8.88 -3.24
C THR A 168 -7.03 -8.13 -4.54
N VAL A 169 -7.25 -6.83 -4.54
CA VAL A 169 -6.91 -5.97 -5.68
C VAL A 169 -6.30 -4.66 -5.21
N LYS A 170 -5.19 -4.25 -5.88
CA LYS A 170 -4.58 -2.93 -5.68
C LYS A 170 -4.77 -2.08 -6.93
N PHE A 171 -5.38 -0.89 -6.76
CA PHE A 171 -5.74 -0.03 -7.88
C PHE A 171 -5.50 1.47 -7.59
N ARG A 172 -5.64 2.31 -8.62
CA ARG A 172 -5.68 3.76 -8.54
C ARG A 172 -7.12 4.26 -8.66
N ALA A 173 -7.36 5.52 -8.27
CA ALA A 173 -8.69 6.11 -8.24
C ALA A 173 -9.41 6.12 -9.60
N GLY A 174 -8.64 6.14 -10.69
CA GLY A 174 -9.15 6.15 -12.05
C GLY A 174 -8.04 6.42 -13.05
N TRP A 175 -8.43 6.62 -14.31
CA TRP A 175 -7.49 6.95 -15.39
C TRP A 175 -7.01 8.40 -15.27
N ASN A 176 -7.95 9.36 -15.21
CA ASN A 176 -7.72 10.80 -15.07
C ASN A 176 -8.75 11.40 -14.09
N GLY A 177 -8.79 12.71 -13.97
CA GLY A 177 -9.70 13.42 -13.06
C GLY A 177 -11.18 13.30 -13.43
N GLU A 178 -11.51 12.98 -14.67
CA GLU A 178 -12.89 12.82 -15.17
C GLU A 178 -13.35 11.35 -15.12
N GLU A 179 -12.41 10.42 -15.19
CA GLU A 179 -12.65 8.97 -15.17
C GLU A 179 -12.28 8.36 -13.81
N ILE A 180 -12.98 8.79 -12.75
CA ILE A 180 -12.82 8.25 -11.38
C ILE A 180 -13.77 7.07 -11.22
N VAL A 181 -13.21 5.89 -10.97
CA VAL A 181 -13.94 4.61 -10.90
C VAL A 181 -13.74 3.86 -9.58
N CYS A 182 -13.01 4.43 -8.63
CA CYS A 182 -12.56 3.70 -7.43
C CYS A 182 -13.70 3.13 -6.58
N VAL A 183 -14.81 3.85 -6.43
CA VAL A 183 -15.97 3.39 -5.66
C VAL A 183 -16.69 2.26 -6.38
N GLU A 184 -16.93 2.41 -7.69
CA GLU A 184 -17.59 1.38 -8.50
C GLU A 184 -16.77 0.10 -8.55
N LEU A 185 -15.44 0.24 -8.74
CA LEU A 185 -14.51 -0.88 -8.75
C LEU A 185 -14.46 -1.61 -7.38
N ALA A 186 -14.49 -0.87 -6.27
CA ALA A 186 -14.49 -1.48 -4.95
C ALA A 186 -15.78 -2.29 -4.68
N ARG A 187 -16.94 -1.75 -5.06
CA ARG A 187 -18.22 -2.47 -4.98
C ARG A 187 -18.23 -3.73 -5.86
N MET A 188 -17.67 -3.63 -7.05
CA MET A 188 -17.51 -4.79 -7.92
C MET A 188 -16.58 -5.84 -7.28
N ALA A 189 -15.47 -5.43 -6.69
CA ALA A 189 -14.57 -6.34 -5.99
C ALA A 189 -15.29 -7.08 -4.85
N GLU A 190 -16.04 -6.36 -4.02
CA GLU A 190 -16.84 -6.95 -2.95
C GLU A 190 -17.89 -7.93 -3.50
N SER A 191 -18.65 -7.54 -4.52
CA SER A 191 -19.69 -8.39 -5.13
C SER A 191 -19.13 -9.67 -5.78
N CYS A 192 -17.89 -9.62 -6.28
CA CYS A 192 -17.17 -10.79 -6.81
C CYS A 192 -16.49 -11.62 -5.71
N GLY A 193 -16.63 -11.26 -4.42
CA GLY A 193 -16.09 -12.00 -3.28
C GLY A 193 -14.58 -11.82 -3.07
N LEU A 194 -14.02 -10.67 -3.41
CA LEU A 194 -12.65 -10.31 -3.04
C LEU A 194 -12.57 -10.04 -1.52
N ALA A 195 -11.43 -10.38 -0.93
CA ALA A 195 -11.23 -10.32 0.52
C ALA A 195 -10.82 -8.94 1.04
N ALA A 196 -10.25 -8.08 0.21
CA ALA A 196 -9.90 -6.69 0.52
C ALA A 196 -9.58 -5.90 -0.74
N VAL A 197 -9.58 -4.58 -0.62
CA VAL A 197 -9.14 -3.65 -1.66
C VAL A 197 -8.06 -2.71 -1.14
N ALA A 198 -7.06 -2.39 -1.98
CA ALA A 198 -6.04 -1.40 -1.67
C ALA A 198 -6.08 -0.25 -2.69
N LEU A 199 -6.37 0.97 -2.21
CA LEU A 199 -6.50 2.15 -3.07
C LEU A 199 -5.30 3.08 -2.93
N HIS A 200 -4.55 3.27 -4.03
CA HIS A 200 -3.66 4.41 -4.16
C HIS A 200 -4.49 5.63 -4.60
N ALA A 201 -4.61 6.60 -3.71
CA ALA A 201 -5.49 7.76 -3.87
C ALA A 201 -4.95 8.82 -4.87
N ARG A 202 -4.51 8.37 -6.04
CA ARG A 202 -4.14 9.15 -7.22
C ARG A 202 -4.72 8.49 -8.47
N THR A 203 -4.96 9.28 -9.52
CA THR A 203 -5.26 8.74 -10.84
C THR A 203 -4.00 8.22 -11.53
N ARG A 204 -4.18 7.47 -12.62
CA ARG A 204 -3.04 7.07 -13.47
C ARG A 204 -2.30 8.29 -14.04
N GLU A 205 -3.04 9.30 -14.48
CA GLU A 205 -2.48 10.51 -15.10
C GLU A 205 -1.68 11.35 -14.10
N MET A 206 -2.14 11.44 -12.85
CA MET A 206 -1.39 12.11 -11.78
C MET A 206 0.00 11.49 -11.55
N GLY A 207 0.17 10.21 -11.87
CA GLY A 207 1.43 9.52 -11.58
C GLY A 207 1.78 9.61 -10.09
N TYR A 208 2.80 10.40 -9.77
CA TYR A 208 3.19 10.75 -8.40
C TYR A 208 3.13 12.25 -8.12
N SER A 209 2.62 13.03 -9.07
CA SER A 209 2.47 14.48 -8.93
C SER A 209 1.33 14.85 -7.99
N GLY A 210 1.40 16.03 -7.39
CA GLY A 210 0.41 16.53 -6.46
C GLY A 210 0.31 15.70 -5.19
N GLN A 211 -0.81 15.84 -4.47
CA GLN A 211 -1.10 15.10 -3.25
C GLN A 211 -2.06 13.94 -3.53
N ALA A 212 -1.92 12.85 -2.76
CA ALA A 212 -2.90 11.78 -2.74
C ALA A 212 -4.22 12.31 -2.15
N ARG A 213 -5.32 12.06 -2.84
CA ARG A 213 -6.64 12.55 -2.44
C ARG A 213 -7.32 11.53 -1.53
N TRP A 214 -7.08 11.64 -0.25
CA TRP A 214 -7.54 10.67 0.76
C TRP A 214 -9.07 10.60 0.85
N GLU A 215 -9.79 11.61 0.40
CA GLU A 215 -11.24 11.58 0.28
C GLU A 215 -11.76 10.44 -0.61
N TRP A 216 -10.97 9.98 -1.58
CA TRP A 216 -11.33 8.80 -2.38
C TRP A 216 -11.22 7.50 -1.57
N ILE A 217 -10.27 7.44 -0.61
CA ILE A 217 -10.18 6.28 0.30
C ILE A 217 -11.39 6.25 1.22
N ALA A 218 -11.77 7.41 1.79
CA ALA A 218 -12.96 7.52 2.61
C ALA A 218 -14.23 7.10 1.84
N ALA A 219 -14.40 7.61 0.62
CA ALA A 219 -15.53 7.26 -0.23
C ALA A 219 -15.61 5.76 -0.59
N VAL A 220 -14.44 5.11 -0.78
CA VAL A 220 -14.39 3.66 -0.97
C VAL A 220 -14.75 2.95 0.33
N LYS A 221 -14.21 3.40 1.47
CA LYS A 221 -14.51 2.78 2.78
C LYS A 221 -16.00 2.87 3.14
N ASP A 222 -16.65 3.98 2.82
CA ASP A 222 -18.09 4.15 3.04
C ASP A 222 -18.95 3.30 2.09
N ALA A 223 -18.36 2.82 0.99
CA ALA A 223 -19.09 2.12 -0.07
C ALA A 223 -19.07 0.60 0.03
N VAL A 224 -18.16 0.00 0.83
CA VAL A 224 -17.95 -1.44 0.95
C VAL A 224 -17.75 -1.88 2.40
N ASN A 225 -18.04 -3.16 2.68
CA ASN A 225 -17.85 -3.77 4.00
C ASN A 225 -16.53 -4.54 4.09
N ILE A 226 -15.95 -4.95 2.95
CA ILE A 226 -14.64 -5.58 2.93
C ILE A 226 -13.54 -4.60 3.37
N PRO A 227 -12.41 -5.08 3.91
CA PRO A 227 -11.30 -4.24 4.31
C PRO A 227 -10.80 -3.33 3.20
N VAL A 228 -10.54 -2.06 3.56
CA VAL A 228 -9.96 -1.04 2.68
C VAL A 228 -8.58 -0.67 3.20
N ILE A 229 -7.56 -0.86 2.36
CA ILE A 229 -6.17 -0.52 2.65
C ILE A 229 -5.84 0.81 1.98
N GLY A 230 -5.60 1.85 2.78
CA GLY A 230 -5.27 3.19 2.30
C GLY A 230 -3.81 3.30 1.86
N ASN A 231 -3.56 3.92 0.69
CA ASN A 231 -2.22 4.12 0.17
C ASN A 231 -2.05 5.52 -0.46
N GLY A 232 -0.93 6.16 -0.18
CA GLY A 232 -0.52 7.44 -0.76
C GLY A 232 -0.09 8.46 0.28
N ASP A 233 1.12 8.99 0.12
CA ASP A 233 1.74 10.08 0.89
C ASP A 233 1.89 9.83 2.40
N ILE A 234 2.01 8.59 2.82
CA ILE A 234 2.42 8.25 4.18
C ILE A 234 3.94 8.36 4.25
N ARG A 235 4.45 9.31 5.03
CA ARG A 235 5.87 9.64 5.21
C ARG A 235 6.32 9.47 6.66
N SER A 236 5.37 9.51 7.59
CA SER A 236 5.61 9.41 9.02
C SER A 236 4.52 8.56 9.71
N PRO A 237 4.71 8.16 10.97
CA PRO A 237 3.67 7.51 11.77
C PRO A 237 2.41 8.37 11.94
N GLU A 238 2.57 9.68 12.05
CA GLU A 238 1.48 10.65 12.15
C GLU A 238 0.62 10.64 10.89
N ASP A 239 1.24 10.58 9.69
CA ASP A 239 0.51 10.49 8.42
C ASP A 239 -0.33 9.20 8.36
N ALA A 240 0.22 8.08 8.84
CA ALA A 240 -0.50 6.81 8.89
C ALA A 240 -1.75 6.89 9.77
N CYS A 241 -1.61 7.46 10.97
CA CYS A 241 -2.72 7.66 11.89
C CYS A 241 -3.71 8.72 11.38
N ALA A 242 -3.22 9.77 10.72
CA ALA A 242 -4.06 10.78 10.08
C ALA A 242 -4.88 10.17 8.95
N MET A 243 -4.31 9.31 8.11
CA MET A 243 -5.04 8.59 7.06
C MET A 243 -6.19 7.75 7.66
N VAL A 244 -5.90 6.92 8.67
CA VAL A 244 -6.95 6.13 9.35
C VAL A 244 -8.02 7.03 9.97
N THR A 245 -7.62 8.15 10.57
CA THR A 245 -8.56 9.10 11.20
C THR A 245 -9.48 9.73 10.19
N GLN A 246 -8.94 10.20 9.05
CA GLN A 246 -9.68 10.96 8.05
C GLN A 246 -10.52 10.06 7.14
N THR A 247 -10.06 8.83 6.90
CA THR A 247 -10.70 7.96 5.89
C THR A 247 -11.43 6.77 6.49
N GLY A 248 -11.16 6.42 7.74
CA GLY A 248 -11.69 5.20 8.35
C GLY A 248 -11.15 3.90 7.75
N CYS A 249 -10.09 3.94 6.92
CA CYS A 249 -9.52 2.73 6.32
C CYS A 249 -9.03 1.75 7.40
N ASP A 250 -9.02 0.45 7.06
CA ASP A 250 -8.76 -0.63 7.99
C ASP A 250 -7.27 -0.97 8.12
N ALA A 251 -6.47 -0.57 7.14
CA ALA A 251 -5.02 -0.71 7.13
C ALA A 251 -4.37 0.39 6.30
N VAL A 252 -3.07 0.54 6.46
CA VAL A 252 -2.25 1.49 5.67
C VAL A 252 -1.18 0.77 4.88
N MET A 253 -0.96 1.21 3.63
CA MET A 253 0.08 0.65 2.76
C MET A 253 1.16 1.70 2.48
N ILE A 254 2.41 1.34 2.73
CA ILE A 254 3.57 2.19 2.57
C ILE A 254 4.38 1.76 1.34
N GLY A 255 4.63 2.69 0.45
CA GLY A 255 5.46 2.48 -0.75
C GLY A 255 6.79 3.22 -0.64
N ARG A 256 6.95 4.31 -1.38
CA ARG A 256 8.18 5.09 -1.57
C ARG A 256 8.94 5.45 -0.28
N MET A 257 8.26 5.52 0.86
CA MET A 257 8.93 5.79 2.14
C MET A 257 9.69 4.58 2.66
N ALA A 258 9.27 3.35 2.36
CA ALA A 258 9.91 2.15 2.88
C ALA A 258 11.40 2.00 2.51
N PRO A 259 11.87 2.26 1.27
CA PRO A 259 13.30 2.26 0.96
C PRO A 259 14.07 3.39 1.65
N SER A 260 13.46 4.57 1.83
CA SER A 260 14.11 5.73 2.44
C SER A 260 14.15 5.65 3.97
N ASN A 261 13.13 5.01 4.57
CA ASN A 261 13.02 4.77 6.00
C ASN A 261 12.41 3.38 6.26
N PRO A 262 13.21 2.30 6.24
CA PRO A 262 12.69 0.94 6.44
C PRO A 262 12.07 0.71 7.83
N TRP A 263 12.43 1.50 8.82
CA TRP A 263 11.86 1.44 10.18
C TRP A 263 10.45 2.01 10.27
N ILE A 264 9.91 2.62 9.22
CA ILE A 264 8.61 3.29 9.21
C ILE A 264 7.48 2.39 9.74
N PHE A 265 7.50 1.09 9.43
CA PHE A 265 6.49 0.14 9.88
C PHE A 265 6.52 -0.02 11.40
N ARG A 266 7.70 -0.24 11.98
CA ARG A 266 7.89 -0.34 13.43
C ARG A 266 7.57 0.98 14.14
N GLN A 267 7.94 2.11 13.53
CA GLN A 267 7.59 3.43 14.05
C GLN A 267 6.08 3.65 14.09
N ILE A 268 5.34 3.24 13.05
CA ILE A 268 3.88 3.30 13.01
C ILE A 268 3.26 2.43 14.11
N GLU A 269 3.76 1.22 14.30
CA GLU A 269 3.29 0.30 15.35
C GLU A 269 3.48 0.92 16.74
N GLN A 270 4.67 1.42 17.05
CA GLN A 270 4.99 2.04 18.34
C GLN A 270 4.16 3.30 18.59
N TYR A 271 4.02 4.16 17.59
CA TYR A 271 3.22 5.38 17.68
C TYR A 271 1.73 5.08 17.89
N SER A 272 1.20 4.09 17.18
CA SER A 272 -0.19 3.62 17.33
C SER A 272 -0.45 3.04 18.72
N ALA A 273 0.48 2.27 19.27
CA ALA A 273 0.39 1.74 20.64
C ALA A 273 0.38 2.88 21.68
N ALA A 274 1.22 3.91 21.50
CA ALA A 274 1.25 5.06 22.39
C ALA A 274 -0.08 5.84 22.38
N ILE A 275 -0.69 6.07 21.21
CA ILE A 275 -2.01 6.70 21.10
C ILE A 275 -3.07 5.87 21.85
N THR A 276 -3.05 4.56 21.68
CA THR A 276 -4.03 3.66 22.29
C THR A 276 -3.90 3.68 23.84
N THR A 277 -2.67 3.63 24.36
CA THR A 277 -2.39 3.69 25.81
C THR A 277 -2.80 5.04 26.40
N ALA A 278 -2.52 6.15 25.73
CA ALA A 278 -2.92 7.50 26.17
C ALA A 278 -4.45 7.66 26.27
N ARG A 279 -5.22 6.90 25.48
CA ARG A 279 -6.69 6.91 25.51
C ARG A 279 -7.26 6.05 26.65
N VAL A 280 -6.60 4.96 26.99
CA VAL A 280 -7.03 4.07 28.08
C VAL A 280 -6.68 4.66 29.45
N GLY A 281 -5.58 5.41 29.56
CA GLY A 281 -5.21 6.17 30.73
C GLY A 281 -6.04 7.43 30.83
N THR A 282 -7.07 7.42 31.67
CA THR A 282 -7.95 8.55 31.95
C THR A 282 -7.20 9.87 32.09
N GLY A 283 -7.33 10.77 31.11
CA GLY A 283 -7.27 12.21 31.28
C GLY A 283 -5.95 12.88 31.68
N ALA A 284 -4.80 12.21 31.66
CA ALA A 284 -3.51 12.85 31.89
C ALA A 284 -2.64 12.68 30.63
N ILE A 285 -2.52 13.72 29.83
CA ILE A 285 -1.53 13.83 28.76
C ILE A 285 -0.15 13.86 29.45
N ALA A 286 0.57 12.73 29.45
CA ALA A 286 1.99 12.76 29.75
C ALA A 286 2.66 13.54 28.61
N ARG A 287 3.12 14.76 28.92
CA ARG A 287 4.02 15.53 28.03
C ARG A 287 5.24 14.66 27.73
N PRO A 288 5.76 14.67 26.50
CA PRO A 288 7.07 14.09 26.23
C PRO A 288 8.08 14.70 27.22
N VAL A 289 8.79 13.86 27.92
CA VAL A 289 9.93 14.29 28.74
C VAL A 289 10.96 14.84 27.77
N GLU A 290 11.13 16.16 27.74
CA GLU A 290 12.30 16.79 27.15
C GLU A 290 13.52 16.22 27.88
N GLN A 291 14.31 15.42 27.17
CA GLN A 291 15.64 15.07 27.67
C GLN A 291 16.47 16.34 27.67
N SER A 292 16.61 16.97 28.83
CA SER A 292 17.57 18.03 29.05
C SER A 292 18.97 17.43 28.86
N SER A 293 19.60 17.80 27.76
CA SER A 293 21.03 17.61 27.57
C SER A 293 21.80 18.53 28.52
N THR A 294 22.25 18.01 29.67
CA THR A 294 23.35 18.63 30.38
C THR A 294 24.63 18.10 29.77
N ALA A 295 25.25 18.97 29.00
CA ALA A 295 26.60 18.83 28.53
C ALA A 295 27.55 18.80 29.73
N ASN A 296 28.44 17.81 29.80
CA ASN A 296 29.76 17.98 30.41
C ASN A 296 30.78 17.84 29.32
N ALA A 297 31.46 18.97 29.09
CA ALA A 297 32.66 19.05 28.31
C ALA A 297 33.81 18.44 29.11
N GLU A 298 34.67 17.68 28.47
CA GLU A 298 36.13 17.80 28.59
C GLU A 298 36.87 16.77 27.73
N SER A 299 37.77 17.32 27.00
CA SER A 299 39.11 16.88 26.56
C SER A 299 39.25 15.92 25.39
N ASP A 300 39.67 16.50 24.31
CA ASP A 300 41.00 16.46 23.67
C ASP A 300 41.43 15.29 22.77
N LYS A 301 41.79 15.72 21.56
CA LYS A 301 42.87 15.33 20.64
C LYS A 301 42.60 14.33 19.50
N GLN A 302 42.61 14.98 18.34
CA GLN A 302 43.38 14.66 17.11
C GLN A 302 43.40 13.21 16.61
N PHE A 303 42.85 13.02 15.40
CA PHE A 303 43.54 12.45 14.23
C PHE A 303 42.64 12.69 12.98
N GLY A 304 43.12 13.36 12.07
CA GLY A 304 43.68 13.25 10.74
C GLY A 304 42.67 12.99 9.65
N GLU A 305 42.67 13.92 8.70
CA GLU A 305 42.06 13.91 7.37
C GLU A 305 42.21 12.59 6.62
N SER A 306 41.17 12.14 5.91
CA SER A 306 41.10 12.10 4.44
C SER A 306 39.99 11.19 3.97
N THR A 307 39.33 11.65 3.01
CA THR A 307 38.78 11.22 1.72
C THR A 307 37.28 11.32 1.60
N THR A 308 36.94 12.43 0.94
CA THR A 308 35.71 12.69 0.21
C THR A 308 35.63 11.79 -1.04
N HIS A 309 34.40 11.56 -1.51
CA HIS A 309 33.91 10.97 -2.76
C HIS A 309 33.52 9.50 -2.69
N GLU A 310 32.21 9.33 -2.69
CA GLU A 310 31.41 8.36 -3.45
C GLU A 310 30.07 8.11 -2.77
N SER A 311 29.11 9.05 -2.90
CA SER A 311 27.73 8.81 -2.51
C SER A 311 26.66 9.38 -3.47
N ASP A 312 27.05 10.04 -4.56
CA ASP A 312 26.09 10.70 -5.46
C ASP A 312 25.70 9.90 -6.72
N ASP A 313 26.35 8.78 -7.00
CA ASP A 313 26.13 8.03 -8.26
C ASP A 313 25.06 6.92 -8.17
N VAL A 314 24.73 6.47 -6.98
CA VAL A 314 23.75 5.37 -6.82
C VAL A 314 22.29 5.87 -6.93
N SER A 315 22.03 7.11 -6.56
CA SER A 315 20.67 7.67 -6.66
C SER A 315 20.24 8.02 -8.08
N ARG A 316 21.19 8.33 -8.98
CA ARG A 316 20.87 8.68 -10.37
C ARG A 316 20.62 7.48 -11.29
N ALA A 317 21.21 6.33 -11.02
CA ALA A 317 21.02 5.12 -11.82
C ALA A 317 19.66 4.47 -11.62
N VAL A 318 19.03 4.67 -10.47
CA VAL A 318 17.69 4.10 -10.15
C VAL A 318 16.55 4.91 -10.78
N GLU A 319 16.75 6.20 -11.06
CA GLU A 319 15.70 7.05 -11.64
C GLU A 319 15.53 6.90 -13.16
N THR A 320 16.49 6.33 -13.87
CA THR A 320 16.49 6.35 -15.36
C THR A 320 15.93 5.08 -16.01
N GLU A 321 15.76 3.96 -15.31
CA GLU A 321 15.27 2.69 -15.88
C GLU A 321 13.88 2.22 -15.40
N ILE A 322 13.27 2.88 -14.41
CA ILE A 322 12.01 2.42 -13.80
C ILE A 322 10.81 3.29 -14.20
N TRP A 323 11.01 4.39 -14.97
CA TRP A 323 9.93 5.31 -15.37
C TRP A 323 9.62 5.32 -16.87
#